data_a50901a5f42629d2e79897091c50cffc
#
_entry.id   a50901a5f42629d2e79897091c50cffc
#
_cell.length_a   1.000
_cell.length_b   1.000
_cell.length_c   1.000
_cell.angle_alpha   90.00
_cell.angle_beta   90.00
_cell.angle_gamma   90.00
#
_symmetry.space_group_name_H-M   'P 1'
#
loop_
_entity.id
_entity.type
_entity.pdbx_description
1 polymer ?
#
loop_
_entity_poly.entity_id
_entity_poly.type
_entity_poly.pdbx_seq_one_letter_code
_entity_poly.pdbx_strand_id
1 'polypeptide(L)'
;MNGLRGILQDKSKRPRVRPEHTRFDHLLWFLAVSIAVSCVGYAFSWYPSLPASVPTKMGGNGQVTATGPAWTIMLMPALGILLVFMMLLLQRWPWLSNTLIEITEDNALVQYRLVNRLLSLVAIEVGLIFFLVTWNTIGTAMGTPTNAFSFIIIFSTCSWLPLLGWYFWASFKAA
;
A
#
# COMPACT_ATOMS: atom_id res chain seq x y z
N MET A 1 -10.26 -4.04 -30.12
CA MET A 1 -9.30 -5.04 -29.64
C MET A 1 -7.90 -4.47 -29.31
N ASN A 2 -7.78 -3.20 -28.90
CA ASN A 2 -6.47 -2.55 -28.62
C ASN A 2 -6.08 -2.54 -27.12
N GLY A 3 -6.89 -3.07 -26.24
CA GLY A 3 -6.76 -2.86 -24.77
C GLY A 3 -5.69 -3.70 -24.04
N LEU A 4 -4.97 -4.59 -24.69
CA LEU A 4 -3.95 -5.43 -24.03
C LEU A 4 -2.55 -5.29 -24.61
N ARG A 5 -2.35 -4.35 -25.53
CA ARG A 5 -1.05 -4.17 -26.20
C ARG A 5 0.05 -3.69 -25.26
N GLY A 6 -0.30 -2.98 -24.21
CA GLY A 6 0.68 -2.48 -23.24
C GLY A 6 1.37 -3.59 -22.44
N ILE A 7 0.66 -4.70 -22.15
CA ILE A 7 1.23 -5.85 -21.42
C ILE A 7 2.33 -6.54 -22.24
N LEU A 8 2.15 -6.60 -23.56
CA LEU A 8 3.08 -7.24 -24.50
C LEU A 8 4.17 -6.29 -25.01
N GLN A 9 4.06 -5.00 -24.69
CA GLN A 9 5.04 -4.00 -25.15
C GLN A 9 6.38 -4.21 -24.45
N ASP A 10 7.45 -4.28 -25.24
CA ASP A 10 8.81 -4.30 -24.72
C ASP A 10 9.11 -3.01 -23.94
N LYS A 11 9.39 -3.16 -22.64
CA LYS A 11 9.67 -2.03 -21.74
C LYS A 11 10.94 -1.25 -22.13
N SER A 12 11.87 -1.87 -22.86
CA SER A 12 13.09 -1.20 -23.33
C SER A 12 12.80 -0.10 -24.36
N LYS A 13 11.70 -0.22 -25.10
CA LYS A 13 11.26 0.71 -26.15
C LYS A 13 10.36 1.83 -25.63
N ARG A 14 10.01 1.82 -24.34
CA ARG A 14 9.13 2.85 -23.75
C ARG A 14 9.89 4.16 -23.56
N PRO A 15 9.24 5.31 -23.78
CA PRO A 15 9.82 6.62 -23.49
C PRO A 15 10.23 6.72 -22.02
N ARG A 16 11.47 7.12 -21.74
CA ARG A 16 12.00 7.27 -20.37
C ARG A 16 11.79 8.70 -19.87
N VAL A 17 10.54 9.11 -19.81
CA VAL A 17 10.14 10.43 -19.31
C VAL A 17 9.56 10.32 -17.91
N ARG A 18 9.71 11.39 -17.12
CA ARG A 18 9.15 11.47 -15.77
C ARG A 18 8.08 12.56 -15.74
N PRO A 19 6.86 12.25 -15.30
CA PRO A 19 5.85 13.26 -15.11
C PRO A 19 6.24 14.17 -13.93
N GLU A 20 5.96 15.46 -14.07
CA GLU A 20 6.09 16.40 -12.96
C GLU A 20 5.06 16.10 -11.87
N HIS A 21 5.49 16.19 -10.62
CA HIS A 21 4.62 16.01 -9.46
C HIS A 21 3.79 17.27 -9.21
N THR A 22 2.49 17.08 -9.10
CA THR A 22 1.56 18.14 -8.72
C THR A 22 1.47 18.28 -7.19
N ARG A 23 0.84 19.35 -6.70
CA ARG A 23 0.54 19.50 -5.25
C ARG A 23 -0.27 18.32 -4.71
N PHE A 24 -1.15 17.77 -5.53
CA PHE A 24 -1.94 16.59 -5.17
C PHE A 24 -1.05 15.34 -5.00
N ASP A 25 -0.08 15.14 -5.88
CA ASP A 25 0.85 14.00 -5.79
C ASP A 25 1.72 14.10 -4.52
N HIS A 26 2.16 15.31 -4.16
CA HIS A 26 2.88 15.56 -2.89
C HIS A 26 1.99 15.29 -1.65
N LEU A 27 0.70 15.64 -1.72
CA LEU A 27 -0.24 15.33 -0.64
C LEU A 27 -0.39 13.83 -0.43
N LEU A 28 -0.53 13.05 -1.52
CA LEU A 28 -0.59 11.59 -1.44
C LEU A 28 0.68 10.99 -0.82
N TRP A 29 1.84 11.50 -1.19
CA TRP A 29 3.12 11.09 -0.59
C TRP A 29 3.17 11.38 0.91
N PHE A 30 2.80 12.60 1.27
CA PHE A 30 2.76 13.02 2.68
C PHE A 30 1.83 12.13 3.49
N LEU A 31 0.64 11.81 2.99
CA LEU A 31 -0.31 10.91 3.65
C LEU A 31 0.25 9.51 3.81
N ALA A 32 0.82 8.91 2.74
CA ALA A 32 1.40 7.58 2.80
C ALA A 32 2.53 7.48 3.85
N VAL A 33 3.45 8.44 3.83
CA VAL A 33 4.57 8.48 4.78
C VAL A 33 4.07 8.73 6.20
N SER A 34 3.13 9.67 6.40
CA SER A 34 2.57 9.97 7.72
C SER A 34 1.90 8.75 8.35
N ILE A 35 1.13 7.98 7.59
CA ILE A 35 0.48 6.76 8.07
C ILE A 35 1.53 5.71 8.47
N ALA A 36 2.54 5.48 7.62
CA ALA A 36 3.58 4.51 7.89
C ALA A 36 4.41 4.88 9.14
N VAL A 37 4.79 6.16 9.28
CA VAL A 37 5.51 6.67 10.45
C VAL A 37 4.63 6.60 11.71
N SER A 38 3.34 6.92 11.60
CA SER A 38 2.40 6.81 12.72
C SER A 38 2.25 5.36 13.20
N CYS A 39 2.26 4.37 12.28
CA CYS A 39 2.25 2.96 12.62
C CYS A 39 3.47 2.58 13.49
N VAL A 40 4.66 3.00 13.08
CA VAL A 40 5.90 2.76 13.82
C VAL A 40 5.85 3.46 15.19
N GLY A 41 5.47 4.74 15.21
CA GLY A 41 5.35 5.52 16.46
C GLY A 41 4.34 4.91 17.45
N TYR A 42 3.21 4.43 16.93
CA TYR A 42 2.20 3.73 17.71
C TYR A 42 2.74 2.45 18.36
N ALA A 43 3.42 1.61 17.57
CA ALA A 43 4.02 0.39 18.09
C ALA A 43 5.08 0.68 19.17
N PHE A 44 5.94 1.67 18.94
CA PHE A 44 6.95 2.08 19.91
C PHE A 44 6.34 2.63 21.21
N SER A 45 5.27 3.41 21.14
CA SER A 45 4.62 3.99 22.33
C SER A 45 4.02 2.94 23.25
N TRP A 46 3.52 1.83 22.68
CA TRP A 46 2.93 0.74 23.45
C TRP A 46 3.94 -0.34 23.88
N TYR A 47 5.12 -0.39 23.25
CA TYR A 47 6.11 -1.44 23.46
C TYR A 47 6.49 -1.67 24.92
N PRO A 48 6.72 -0.62 25.76
CA PRO A 48 7.08 -0.82 27.19
C PRO A 48 5.96 -1.44 28.02
N SER A 49 4.70 -1.33 27.59
CA SER A 49 3.52 -1.82 28.30
C SER A 49 3.08 -3.21 27.83
N LEU A 50 3.71 -3.77 26.80
CA LEU A 50 3.34 -5.08 26.25
C LEU A 50 3.72 -6.21 27.21
N PRO A 51 2.90 -7.29 27.26
CA PRO A 51 3.28 -8.51 27.94
C PRO A 51 4.47 -9.18 27.24
N ALA A 52 5.19 -10.04 27.95
CA ALA A 52 6.34 -10.78 27.40
C ALA A 52 5.98 -11.63 26.15
N SER A 53 4.72 -12.04 26.04
CA SER A 53 4.19 -12.83 24.93
C SER A 53 3.03 -12.11 24.27
N VAL A 54 3.12 -11.89 22.96
CA VAL A 54 2.13 -11.19 22.13
C VAL A 54 1.59 -12.11 21.02
N PRO A 55 0.38 -11.87 20.50
CA PRO A 55 -0.16 -12.60 19.36
C PRO A 55 0.73 -12.47 18.13
N THR A 56 1.06 -13.60 17.48
CA THR A 56 1.82 -13.63 16.22
C THR A 56 1.00 -14.20 15.06
N LYS A 57 -0.05 -14.98 15.36
CA LYS A 57 -1.01 -15.47 14.38
C LYS A 57 -2.41 -15.36 14.91
N MET A 58 -3.34 -14.92 14.05
CA MET A 58 -4.77 -14.90 14.31
C MET A 58 -5.51 -15.73 13.25
N GLY A 59 -6.49 -16.51 13.68
CA GLY A 59 -7.40 -17.22 12.78
C GLY A 59 -8.37 -16.26 12.08
N GLY A 60 -9.08 -16.73 11.06
CA GLY A 60 -10.06 -15.92 10.32
C GLY A 60 -11.24 -15.40 11.18
N ASN A 61 -11.47 -15.99 12.34
CA ASN A 61 -12.43 -15.55 13.34
C ASN A 61 -11.84 -14.57 14.40
N GLY A 62 -10.59 -14.11 14.20
CA GLY A 62 -9.89 -13.21 15.13
C GLY A 62 -9.31 -13.88 16.38
N GLN A 63 -9.41 -15.20 16.53
CA GLN A 63 -8.82 -15.90 17.66
C GLN A 63 -7.31 -16.03 17.53
N VAL A 64 -6.59 -15.87 18.64
CA VAL A 64 -5.13 -16.04 18.69
C VAL A 64 -4.80 -17.52 18.52
N THR A 65 -4.05 -17.88 17.50
CA THR A 65 -3.64 -19.27 17.20
C THR A 65 -2.16 -19.51 17.51
N ALA A 66 -1.35 -18.45 17.61
CA ALA A 66 0.03 -18.53 18.07
C ALA A 66 0.47 -17.24 18.74
N THR A 67 1.41 -17.37 19.67
CA THR A 67 2.04 -16.24 20.38
C THR A 67 3.55 -16.29 20.22
N GLY A 68 4.22 -15.16 20.45
CA GLY A 68 5.67 -15.03 20.38
C GLY A 68 6.17 -13.89 21.27
N PRO A 69 7.47 -13.66 21.33
CA PRO A 69 8.06 -12.62 22.17
C PRO A 69 7.62 -11.22 21.75
N ALA A 70 7.57 -10.27 22.68
CA ALA A 70 7.04 -8.91 22.48
C ALA A 70 7.67 -8.15 21.30
N TRP A 71 8.97 -8.36 21.02
CA TRP A 71 9.65 -7.68 19.91
C TRP A 71 9.05 -7.98 18.54
N THR A 72 8.35 -9.11 18.38
CA THR A 72 7.71 -9.48 17.11
C THR A 72 6.65 -8.49 16.66
N ILE A 73 6.10 -7.68 17.61
CA ILE A 73 5.15 -6.62 17.27
C ILE A 73 5.74 -5.58 16.30
N MET A 74 7.05 -5.37 16.33
CA MET A 74 7.74 -4.42 15.47
C MET A 74 7.89 -4.88 14.02
N LEU A 75 7.68 -6.17 13.75
CA LEU A 75 7.82 -6.72 12.39
C LEU A 75 6.78 -6.14 11.43
N MET A 76 5.54 -5.95 11.87
CA MET A 76 4.47 -5.40 11.02
C MET A 76 4.72 -3.94 10.65
N PRO A 77 4.98 -3.01 11.60
CA PRO A 77 5.36 -1.64 11.27
C PRO A 77 6.61 -1.55 10.38
N ALA A 78 7.64 -2.35 10.66
CA ALA A 78 8.87 -2.36 9.88
C ALA A 78 8.62 -2.81 8.41
N LEU A 79 7.82 -3.86 8.22
CA LEU A 79 7.43 -4.31 6.89
C LEU A 79 6.53 -3.28 6.18
N GLY A 80 5.58 -2.68 6.91
CA GLY A 80 4.68 -1.65 6.39
C GLY A 80 5.45 -0.44 5.85
N ILE A 81 6.38 0.14 6.64
CA ILE A 81 7.18 1.29 6.20
C ILE A 81 8.09 0.93 5.03
N LEU A 82 8.66 -0.27 5.02
CA LEU A 82 9.49 -0.76 3.91
C LEU A 82 8.68 -0.83 2.62
N LEU A 83 7.47 -1.42 2.64
CA LEU A 83 6.62 -1.56 1.46
C LEU A 83 6.14 -0.19 0.95
N VAL A 84 5.73 0.72 1.84
CA VAL A 84 5.36 2.09 1.48
C VAL A 84 6.53 2.78 0.79
N PHE A 85 7.73 2.71 1.38
CA PHE A 85 8.94 3.30 0.80
C PHE A 85 9.26 2.72 -0.58
N MET A 86 9.18 1.39 -0.74
CA MET A 86 9.40 0.72 -2.03
C MET A 86 8.43 1.20 -3.10
N MET A 87 7.14 1.36 -2.76
CA MET A 87 6.13 1.86 -3.71
C MET A 87 6.40 3.30 -4.13
N LEU A 88 6.78 4.17 -3.20
CA LEU A 88 7.14 5.55 -3.52
C LEU A 88 8.44 5.62 -4.34
N LEU A 89 9.38 4.72 -4.07
CA LEU A 89 10.63 4.64 -4.82
C LEU A 89 10.40 4.18 -6.27
N LEU A 90 9.49 3.22 -6.50
CA LEU A 90 9.15 2.71 -7.84
C LEU A 90 8.61 3.81 -8.78
N GLN A 91 8.05 4.90 -8.24
CA GLN A 91 7.60 6.06 -9.02
C GLN A 91 8.74 6.78 -9.76
N ARG A 92 9.99 6.51 -9.39
CA ARG A 92 11.17 7.04 -10.12
C ARG A 92 11.36 6.40 -11.49
N TRP A 93 10.81 5.19 -11.68
CA TRP A 93 10.93 4.39 -12.91
C TRP A 93 9.57 3.93 -13.43
N PRO A 94 8.65 4.87 -13.78
CA PRO A 94 7.27 4.52 -14.15
C PRO A 94 7.20 3.66 -15.42
N TRP A 95 8.20 3.73 -16.30
CA TRP A 95 8.30 2.91 -17.51
C TRP A 95 8.51 1.43 -17.23
N LEU A 96 8.90 1.03 -16.02
CA LEU A 96 9.00 -0.38 -15.60
C LEU A 96 7.66 -0.98 -15.23
N SER A 97 6.63 -0.17 -14.98
CA SER A 97 5.31 -0.62 -14.56
C SER A 97 4.59 -1.37 -15.68
N ASN A 98 3.73 -2.31 -15.30
CA ASN A 98 2.84 -2.98 -16.24
C ASN A 98 1.65 -2.07 -16.53
N THR A 99 1.43 -1.75 -17.80
CA THR A 99 0.31 -0.94 -18.29
C THR A 99 -0.55 -1.78 -19.22
N LEU A 100 -1.86 -1.55 -19.22
CA LEU A 100 -2.77 -2.20 -20.18
C LEU A 100 -2.69 -1.54 -21.55
N ILE A 101 -2.46 -0.22 -21.56
CA ILE A 101 -2.37 0.61 -22.77
C ILE A 101 -0.93 0.61 -23.27
N GLU A 102 -0.76 0.57 -24.57
CA GLU A 102 0.52 0.78 -25.22
C GLU A 102 1.03 2.20 -24.94
N ILE A 103 2.27 2.29 -24.45
CA ILE A 103 2.89 3.57 -24.14
C ILE A 103 3.58 4.12 -25.40
N THR A 104 3.13 5.28 -25.83
CA THR A 104 3.68 6.05 -26.95
C THR A 104 4.33 7.33 -26.42
N GLU A 105 5.04 8.08 -27.25
CA GLU A 105 5.59 9.38 -26.88
C GLU A 105 4.50 10.38 -26.50
N ASP A 106 3.35 10.33 -27.17
CA ASP A 106 2.23 11.25 -26.98
C ASP A 106 1.49 11.03 -25.64
N ASN A 107 1.33 9.76 -25.21
CA ASN A 107 0.55 9.44 -24.02
C ASN A 107 1.41 9.12 -22.76
N ALA A 108 2.72 8.97 -22.90
CA ALA A 108 3.62 8.51 -21.84
C ALA A 108 3.51 9.33 -20.55
N LEU A 109 3.51 10.67 -20.62
CA LEU A 109 3.46 11.54 -19.46
C LEU A 109 2.16 11.36 -18.66
N VAL A 110 1.03 11.22 -19.35
CA VAL A 110 -0.28 11.05 -18.71
C VAL A 110 -0.38 9.66 -18.09
N GLN A 111 0.00 8.62 -18.81
CA GLN A 111 -0.04 7.23 -18.34
C GLN A 111 0.89 7.05 -17.12
N TYR A 112 2.11 7.59 -17.17
CA TYR A 112 3.05 7.48 -16.04
C TYR A 112 2.58 8.28 -14.81
N ARG A 113 1.88 9.41 -15.01
CA ARG A 113 1.26 10.14 -13.89
C ARG A 113 0.15 9.30 -13.24
N LEU A 114 -0.67 8.61 -14.02
CA LEU A 114 -1.70 7.71 -13.50
C LEU A 114 -1.10 6.54 -12.73
N VAL A 115 -0.03 5.93 -13.25
CA VAL A 115 0.72 4.86 -12.56
C VAL A 115 1.28 5.37 -11.22
N ASN A 116 1.91 6.55 -11.19
CA ASN A 116 2.47 7.11 -9.97
C ASN A 116 1.38 7.39 -8.92
N ARG A 117 0.23 7.92 -9.34
CA ARG A 117 -0.92 8.12 -8.45
C ARG A 117 -1.48 6.80 -7.92
N LEU A 118 -1.60 5.79 -8.77
CA LEU A 118 -1.99 4.45 -8.34
C LEU A 118 -1.04 3.92 -7.28
N LEU A 119 0.28 3.99 -7.50
CA LEU A 119 1.29 3.57 -6.53
C LEU A 119 1.20 4.33 -5.21
N SER A 120 0.90 5.64 -5.23
CA SER A 120 0.70 6.43 -4.02
C SER A 120 -0.56 6.01 -3.26
N LEU A 121 -1.67 5.77 -3.95
CA LEU A 121 -2.93 5.32 -3.34
C LEU A 121 -2.78 3.92 -2.74
N VAL A 122 -2.11 3.01 -3.45
CA VAL A 122 -1.76 1.68 -2.94
C VAL A 122 -0.84 1.77 -1.72
N ALA A 123 0.13 2.69 -1.72
CA ALA A 123 1.01 2.91 -0.57
C ALA A 123 0.24 3.39 0.67
N ILE A 124 -0.75 4.28 0.50
CA ILE A 124 -1.66 4.72 1.57
C ILE A 124 -2.44 3.52 2.11
N GLU A 125 -3.03 2.72 1.23
CA GLU A 125 -3.82 1.56 1.60
C GLU A 125 -2.99 0.52 2.35
N VAL A 126 -1.81 0.18 1.84
CA VAL A 126 -0.87 -0.72 2.51
C VAL A 126 -0.49 -0.18 3.89
N GLY A 127 -0.15 1.11 3.99
CA GLY A 127 0.14 1.75 5.27
C GLY A 127 -1.02 1.62 6.28
N LEU A 128 -2.26 1.86 5.83
CA LEU A 128 -3.46 1.71 6.66
C LEU A 128 -3.68 0.26 7.12
N ILE A 129 -3.51 -0.72 6.23
CA ILE A 129 -3.66 -2.14 6.58
C ILE A 129 -2.65 -2.51 7.67
N PHE A 130 -1.37 -2.17 7.49
CA PHE A 130 -0.34 -2.46 8.49
C PHE A 130 -0.58 -1.74 9.81
N PHE A 131 -1.07 -0.50 9.77
CA PHE A 131 -1.46 0.25 10.98
C PHE A 131 -2.61 -0.45 11.71
N LEU A 132 -3.68 -0.82 11.01
CA LEU A 132 -4.84 -1.49 11.60
C LEU A 132 -4.49 -2.88 12.16
N VAL A 133 -3.65 -3.64 11.46
CA VAL A 133 -3.16 -4.94 11.95
C VAL A 133 -2.34 -4.75 13.22
N THR A 134 -1.42 -3.78 13.25
CA THR A 134 -0.61 -3.47 14.43
C THR A 134 -1.48 -3.03 15.60
N TRP A 135 -2.45 -2.13 15.36
CA TRP A 135 -3.40 -1.67 16.35
C TRP A 135 -4.22 -2.81 16.96
N ASN A 136 -4.78 -3.68 16.10
CA ASN A 136 -5.55 -4.85 16.54
C ASN A 136 -4.70 -5.84 17.34
N THR A 137 -3.46 -6.07 16.92
CA THR A 137 -2.53 -7.00 17.57
C THR A 137 -2.15 -6.48 18.98
N ILE A 138 -1.85 -5.19 19.10
CA ILE A 138 -1.57 -4.56 20.39
C ILE A 138 -2.80 -4.59 21.31
N GLY A 139 -3.98 -4.22 20.80
CA GLY A 139 -5.22 -4.31 21.57
C GLY A 139 -5.51 -5.71 22.10
N THR A 140 -5.30 -6.73 21.27
CA THR A 140 -5.46 -8.13 21.66
C THR A 140 -4.43 -8.54 22.72
N ALA A 141 -3.16 -8.11 22.58
CA ALA A 141 -2.12 -8.37 23.57
C ALA A 141 -2.41 -7.73 24.93
N MET A 142 -3.06 -6.56 24.92
CA MET A 142 -3.45 -5.81 26.13
C MET A 142 -4.79 -6.26 26.73
N GLY A 143 -5.41 -7.33 26.19
CA GLY A 143 -6.70 -7.83 26.67
C GLY A 143 -7.92 -7.00 26.26
N THR A 144 -7.76 -6.08 25.32
CA THR A 144 -8.84 -5.27 24.73
C THR A 144 -9.02 -5.65 23.24
N PRO A 145 -9.43 -6.90 22.94
CA PRO A 145 -9.58 -7.33 21.54
C PRO A 145 -10.61 -6.45 20.85
N THR A 146 -10.24 -5.97 19.66
CA THR A 146 -11.17 -5.24 18.81
C THR A 146 -11.75 -6.21 17.79
N ASN A 147 -13.04 -6.06 17.44
CA ASN A 147 -13.65 -6.80 16.33
C ASN A 147 -13.17 -6.27 14.95
N ALA A 148 -12.05 -5.53 14.98
CA ALA A 148 -11.51 -4.88 13.79
C ALA A 148 -10.95 -5.87 12.77
N PHE A 149 -10.63 -7.11 13.15
CA PHE A 149 -10.02 -8.08 12.25
C PHE A 149 -10.88 -8.37 11.01
N SER A 150 -12.18 -8.62 11.19
CA SER A 150 -13.11 -8.81 10.07
C SER A 150 -13.25 -7.55 9.22
N PHE A 151 -13.28 -6.37 9.87
CA PHE A 151 -13.31 -5.07 9.16
C PHE A 151 -12.04 -4.85 8.34
N ILE A 152 -10.86 -5.19 8.87
CA ILE A 152 -9.59 -5.10 8.15
C ILE A 152 -9.62 -5.95 6.87
N ILE A 153 -10.10 -7.21 6.98
CA ILE A 153 -10.21 -8.11 5.82
C ILE A 153 -11.17 -7.54 4.78
N ILE A 154 -12.36 -7.12 5.18
CA ILE A 154 -13.37 -6.58 4.26
C ILE A 154 -12.83 -5.31 3.60
N PHE A 155 -12.29 -4.38 4.38
CA PHE A 155 -11.71 -3.15 3.86
C PHE A 155 -10.61 -3.41 2.85
N SER A 156 -9.62 -4.24 3.21
CA SER A 156 -8.49 -4.57 2.32
C SER A 156 -8.91 -5.28 1.04
N THR A 157 -10.01 -6.05 1.07
CA THR A 157 -10.51 -6.75 -0.12
C THR A 157 -11.34 -5.84 -1.02
N CYS A 158 -12.20 -4.98 -0.43
CA CYS A 158 -13.15 -4.16 -1.18
C CYS A 158 -12.55 -2.87 -1.74
N SER A 159 -11.51 -2.31 -1.09
CA SER A 159 -10.89 -1.04 -1.52
C SER A 159 -10.14 -1.14 -2.85
N TRP A 160 -9.62 -2.33 -3.19
CA TRP A 160 -8.92 -2.57 -4.46
C TRP A 160 -9.81 -2.43 -5.69
N LEU A 161 -11.09 -2.82 -5.60
CA LEU A 161 -12.00 -2.80 -6.75
C LEU A 161 -12.23 -1.37 -7.29
N PRO A 162 -12.63 -0.38 -6.46
CA PRO A 162 -12.81 0.98 -6.95
C PRO A 162 -11.50 1.63 -7.37
N LEU A 163 -10.37 1.32 -6.70
CA LEU A 163 -9.07 1.85 -7.03
C LEU A 163 -8.60 1.39 -8.42
N LEU A 164 -8.67 0.10 -8.68
CA LEU A 164 -8.33 -0.46 -9.99
C LEU A 164 -9.31 -0.03 -11.06
N GLY A 165 -10.61 0.01 -10.75
CA GLY A 165 -11.65 0.48 -11.68
C GLY A 165 -11.40 1.93 -12.10
N TRP A 166 -11.07 2.83 -11.16
CA TRP A 166 -10.68 4.20 -11.47
C TRP A 166 -9.43 4.27 -12.35
N TYR A 167 -8.39 3.50 -12.01
CA TYR A 167 -7.14 3.48 -12.77
C TYR A 167 -7.37 3.02 -14.22
N PHE A 168 -8.11 1.94 -14.41
CA PHE A 168 -8.41 1.42 -15.75
C PHE A 168 -9.24 2.42 -16.55
N TRP A 169 -10.32 2.96 -15.97
CA TRP A 169 -11.13 3.97 -16.63
C TRP A 169 -10.30 5.19 -17.06
N ALA A 170 -9.49 5.73 -16.16
CA ALA A 170 -8.65 6.89 -16.44
C ALA A 170 -7.58 6.59 -17.51
N SER A 171 -6.97 5.39 -17.45
CA SER A 171 -5.96 4.94 -18.39
C SER A 171 -6.53 4.78 -19.81
N PHE A 172 -7.71 4.15 -19.94
CA PHE A 172 -8.37 4.02 -21.24
C PHE A 172 -8.85 5.35 -21.83
N LYS A 173 -9.26 6.29 -20.99
CA LYS A 173 -9.67 7.63 -21.42
C LYS A 173 -8.50 8.46 -21.94
N ALA A 174 -7.29 8.16 -21.48
CA ALA A 174 -6.04 8.86 -21.83
C ALA A 174 -5.17 8.07 -22.83
N ALA A 175 -5.76 7.10 -23.52
CA ALA A 175 -5.07 6.23 -24.49
C ALA A 175 -4.86 6.91 -25.83
#